data_0c750a0ba0b7253f553242945a58b831
#
_entry.id   0c750a0ba0b7253f553242945a58b831
#
_cell.length_a   1.000
_cell.length_b   1.000
_cell.length_c   1.000
_cell.angle_alpha   90.00
_cell.angle_beta   90.00
_cell.angle_gamma   90.00
#
_symmetry.space_group_name_H-M   'P 1'
#
loop_
_entity.id
_entity.type
_entity.pdbx_description
1 polymer ?
#
loop_
_entity_poly.entity_id
_entity_poly.type
_entity_poly.pdbx_seq_one_letter_code
_entity_poly.pdbx_strand_id
1 'polypeptide(L)'
;MSYSALEILRLKPITKTLGALRRDKSGVGAVEFAMVAPLLVVAYLGAFELSVGFTVAGKTARAASATADVVAQQTEVNKAFLTNVSNIAKSILAPYGNTNYTLKISGIAVTNTNEGTILWSRDQAGATPYAVNTKVSLPAQFAATNSFVIRTELTVPHELLLYAPSLQATAKTIDLSKTAYFHARLSQPIKCSDC
;
A
#
# COMPACT_ATOMS: atom_id res chain seq x y z
N MET A 1 27.91 -42.70 71.14
CA MET A 1 26.66 -43.33 71.54
C MET A 1 25.54 -42.37 71.30
N SER A 2 24.61 -42.80 70.69
CA SER A 2 23.25 -42.36 70.43
C SER A 2 22.98 -41.88 69.01
N TYR A 3 22.31 -42.75 68.29
CA TYR A 3 21.64 -42.58 67.00
C TYR A 3 20.33 -41.84 67.24
N SER A 4 20.02 -40.94 66.40
CA SER A 4 18.64 -40.67 65.96
C SER A 4 18.53 -39.32 65.31
N ALA A 5 18.25 -39.27 64.04
CA ALA A 5 16.98 -38.72 63.58
C ALA A 5 16.97 -38.80 62.09
N LEU A 6 16.45 -39.86 61.53
CA LEU A 6 15.85 -39.91 60.28
C LEU A 6 14.58 -39.04 60.35
N GLU A 7 14.67 -37.78 60.01
CA GLU A 7 13.51 -36.95 59.75
C GLU A 7 12.86 -37.43 58.45
N ILE A 8 11.83 -38.21 58.59
CA ILE A 8 10.94 -38.65 57.53
C ILE A 8 10.31 -37.43 56.91
N LEU A 9 10.80 -37.05 55.73
CA LEU A 9 10.11 -36.11 54.86
C LEU A 9 8.66 -36.64 54.69
N ARG A 10 7.74 -36.05 55.42
CA ARG A 10 6.29 -36.25 55.22
C ARG A 10 5.92 -35.67 53.87
N LEU A 11 5.90 -36.51 52.84
CA LEU A 11 5.24 -36.22 51.58
C LEU A 11 3.78 -35.95 51.91
N LYS A 12 3.39 -34.66 51.94
CA LYS A 12 1.98 -34.29 52.01
C LYS A 12 1.24 -35.01 50.88
N PRO A 13 0.12 -35.67 51.16
CA PRO A 13 -0.56 -36.48 50.16
C PRO A 13 -0.97 -35.60 48.99
N ILE A 14 -0.39 -35.88 47.84
CA ILE A 14 -0.63 -35.18 46.54
C ILE A 14 -2.11 -35.09 46.23
N THR A 15 -2.89 -36.05 46.71
CA THR A 15 -4.37 -36.08 46.56
C THR A 15 -5.11 -34.91 47.22
N LYS A 16 -4.59 -34.34 48.35
CA LYS A 16 -5.18 -33.14 48.96
C LYS A 16 -4.90 -31.86 48.14
N THR A 17 -3.74 -31.82 47.51
CA THR A 17 -3.36 -30.68 46.65
C THR A 17 -4.17 -30.67 45.35
N LEU A 18 -4.44 -31.84 44.74
CA LEU A 18 -5.28 -31.97 43.59
C LEU A 18 -6.77 -31.60 43.85
N GLY A 19 -7.27 -31.97 45.04
CA GLY A 19 -8.61 -31.59 45.46
C GLY A 19 -8.77 -30.09 45.72
N ALA A 20 -7.75 -29.43 46.24
CA ALA A 20 -7.70 -27.99 46.44
C ALA A 20 -7.64 -27.26 45.07
N LEU A 21 -6.84 -27.73 44.12
CA LEU A 21 -6.72 -27.17 42.76
C LEU A 21 -8.06 -27.23 42.04
N ARG A 22 -8.83 -28.29 42.16
CA ARG A 22 -10.13 -28.45 41.53
C ARG A 22 -11.22 -27.54 42.13
N ARG A 23 -11.01 -27.04 43.32
CA ARG A 23 -11.93 -26.16 44.06
C ARG A 23 -11.51 -24.69 44.02
N ASP A 24 -10.32 -24.43 43.58
CA ASP A 24 -9.76 -23.09 43.48
C ASP A 24 -10.33 -22.39 42.25
N LYS A 25 -11.12 -21.34 42.46
CA LYS A 25 -11.72 -20.47 41.43
C LYS A 25 -10.87 -19.22 41.20
N SER A 26 -9.75 -19.06 41.86
CA SER A 26 -8.90 -17.87 41.71
C SER A 26 -8.25 -17.74 40.32
N GLY A 27 -8.22 -18.84 39.53
CA GLY A 27 -7.73 -18.87 38.16
C GLY A 27 -8.77 -18.57 37.07
N VAL A 28 -10.06 -18.40 37.41
CA VAL A 28 -11.14 -18.24 36.41
C VAL A 28 -10.88 -17.02 35.51
N GLY A 29 -10.53 -15.88 36.09
CA GLY A 29 -10.21 -14.67 35.30
C GLY A 29 -9.00 -14.82 34.38
N ALA A 30 -8.00 -15.64 34.79
CA ALA A 30 -6.87 -15.92 33.88
C ALA A 30 -7.27 -16.79 32.70
N VAL A 31 -8.18 -17.75 32.89
CA VAL A 31 -8.72 -18.58 31.80
C VAL A 31 -9.60 -17.76 30.86
N GLU A 32 -10.47 -16.89 31.40
CA GLU A 32 -11.29 -15.97 30.61
C GLU A 32 -10.42 -15.03 29.77
N PHE A 33 -9.38 -14.44 30.39
CA PHE A 33 -8.41 -13.60 29.67
C PHE A 33 -7.67 -14.39 28.58
N ALA A 34 -7.22 -15.61 28.88
CA ALA A 34 -6.53 -16.45 27.90
C ALA A 34 -7.38 -16.81 26.69
N MET A 35 -8.69 -16.86 26.82
CA MET A 35 -9.63 -17.07 25.69
C MET A 35 -9.81 -15.79 24.87
N VAL A 36 -9.83 -14.63 25.49
CA VAL A 36 -10.08 -13.34 24.82
C VAL A 36 -8.79 -12.76 24.25
N ALA A 37 -7.65 -12.96 24.90
CA ALA A 37 -6.37 -12.37 24.49
C ALA A 37 -5.97 -12.67 23.03
N PRO A 38 -6.07 -13.91 22.51
CA PRO A 38 -5.77 -14.16 21.09
C PRO A 38 -6.66 -13.37 20.13
N LEU A 39 -7.94 -13.24 20.46
CA LEU A 39 -8.88 -12.46 19.66
C LEU A 39 -8.52 -10.97 19.63
N LEU A 40 -8.16 -10.42 20.80
CA LEU A 40 -7.71 -9.03 20.90
C LEU A 40 -6.42 -8.78 20.14
N VAL A 41 -5.47 -9.71 20.18
CA VAL A 41 -4.21 -9.62 19.42
C VAL A 41 -4.51 -9.61 17.91
N VAL A 42 -5.36 -10.51 17.42
CA VAL A 42 -5.75 -10.53 15.99
C VAL A 42 -6.47 -9.24 15.60
N ALA A 43 -7.39 -8.76 16.42
CA ALA A 43 -8.09 -7.50 16.18
C ALA A 43 -7.13 -6.30 16.15
N TYR A 44 -6.17 -6.24 17.06
CA TYR A 44 -5.16 -5.20 17.12
C TYR A 44 -4.26 -5.20 15.87
N LEU A 45 -3.74 -6.39 15.50
CA LEU A 45 -2.90 -6.53 14.31
C LEU A 45 -3.69 -6.18 13.03
N GLY A 46 -4.95 -6.58 12.94
CA GLY A 46 -5.83 -6.22 11.81
C GLY A 46 -6.05 -4.71 11.72
N ALA A 47 -6.30 -4.04 12.83
CA ALA A 47 -6.46 -2.59 12.87
C ALA A 47 -5.16 -1.87 12.48
N PHE A 48 -4.01 -2.37 12.93
CA PHE A 48 -2.70 -1.85 12.55
C PHE A 48 -2.46 -1.99 11.04
N GLU A 49 -2.72 -3.17 10.47
CA GLU A 49 -2.59 -3.44 9.03
C GLU A 49 -3.44 -2.47 8.19
N LEU A 50 -4.71 -2.29 8.56
CA LEU A 50 -5.60 -1.34 7.89
C LEU A 50 -5.06 0.09 7.96
N SER A 51 -4.54 0.52 9.12
CA SER A 51 -3.97 1.86 9.29
C SER A 51 -2.78 2.10 8.38
N VAL A 52 -1.88 1.13 8.26
CA VAL A 52 -0.74 1.19 7.33
C VAL A 52 -1.23 1.20 5.89
N GLY A 53 -2.16 0.31 5.52
CA GLY A 53 -2.74 0.25 4.18
C GLY A 53 -3.38 1.57 3.75
N PHE A 54 -4.18 2.22 4.62
CA PHE A 54 -4.73 3.55 4.36
C PHE A 54 -3.66 4.63 4.21
N THR A 55 -2.59 4.55 5.00
CA THR A 55 -1.46 5.49 4.89
C THR A 55 -0.77 5.36 3.53
N VAL A 56 -0.49 4.13 3.09
CA VAL A 56 0.13 3.85 1.79
C VAL A 56 -0.79 4.29 0.65
N ALA A 57 -2.09 3.98 0.72
CA ALA A 57 -3.07 4.41 -0.28
C ALA A 57 -3.13 5.94 -0.39
N GLY A 58 -3.14 6.65 0.75
CA GLY A 58 -3.10 8.12 0.79
C GLY A 58 -1.82 8.70 0.18
N LYS A 59 -0.67 8.10 0.45
CA LYS A 59 0.61 8.50 -0.15
C LYS A 59 0.63 8.24 -1.65
N THR A 60 0.11 7.08 -2.10
CA THR A 60 -0.02 6.73 -3.51
C THR A 60 -0.88 7.76 -4.25
N ALA A 61 -2.02 8.15 -3.67
CA ALA A 61 -2.89 9.16 -4.26
C ALA A 61 -2.21 10.54 -4.36
N ARG A 62 -1.50 10.96 -3.30
CA ARG A 62 -0.77 12.24 -3.28
C ARG A 62 0.38 12.23 -4.28
N ALA A 63 1.16 11.16 -4.35
CA ALA A 63 2.28 11.03 -5.28
C ALA A 63 1.80 11.05 -6.73
N ALA A 64 0.74 10.31 -7.07
CA ALA A 64 0.15 10.33 -8.42
C ALA A 64 -0.32 11.73 -8.81
N SER A 65 -1.06 12.42 -7.92
CA SER A 65 -1.58 13.76 -8.18
C SER A 65 -0.46 14.81 -8.28
N ALA A 66 0.52 14.78 -7.37
CA ALA A 66 1.65 15.72 -7.40
C ALA A 66 2.50 15.54 -8.68
N THR A 67 2.72 14.29 -9.08
CA THR A 67 3.43 13.97 -10.33
C THR A 67 2.69 14.52 -11.54
N ALA A 68 1.39 14.27 -11.64
CA ALA A 68 0.56 14.75 -12.75
C ALA A 68 0.52 16.30 -12.80
N ASP A 69 0.37 16.97 -11.63
CA ASP A 69 0.33 18.43 -11.55
C ASP A 69 1.66 19.07 -11.97
N VAL A 70 2.80 18.55 -11.49
CA VAL A 70 4.14 19.07 -11.85
C VAL A 70 4.38 18.97 -13.35
N VAL A 71 3.99 17.85 -13.97
CA VAL A 71 4.13 17.66 -15.43
C VAL A 71 3.16 18.56 -16.19
N ALA A 72 1.92 18.72 -15.70
CA ALA A 72 0.90 19.55 -16.35
C ALA A 72 1.23 21.05 -16.38
N GLN A 73 2.20 21.50 -15.58
CA GLN A 73 2.67 22.90 -15.52
C GLN A 73 3.76 23.21 -16.56
N GLN A 74 4.31 22.20 -17.23
CA GLN A 74 5.41 22.39 -18.18
C GLN A 74 4.91 22.81 -19.57
N THR A 75 5.78 23.46 -20.31
CA THR A 75 5.59 23.71 -21.75
C THR A 75 6.10 22.55 -22.58
N GLU A 76 7.18 21.96 -22.13
CA GLU A 76 7.89 20.85 -22.75
C GLU A 76 8.51 19.98 -21.66
N VAL A 77 8.62 18.70 -21.90
CA VAL A 77 9.26 17.72 -21.03
C VAL A 77 10.33 16.95 -21.79
N ASN A 78 11.26 16.36 -21.06
CA ASN A 78 12.27 15.44 -21.58
C ASN A 78 12.50 14.27 -20.60
N LYS A 79 13.28 13.29 -21.02
CA LYS A 79 13.59 12.11 -20.21
C LYS A 79 14.17 12.45 -18.84
N ALA A 80 15.12 13.40 -18.81
CA ALA A 80 15.78 13.80 -17.55
C ALA A 80 14.77 14.42 -16.57
N PHE A 81 13.88 15.29 -17.05
CA PHE A 81 12.82 15.88 -16.25
C PHE A 81 11.86 14.81 -15.71
N LEU A 82 11.38 13.88 -16.56
CA LEU A 82 10.47 12.82 -16.15
C LEU A 82 11.10 11.85 -15.13
N THR A 83 12.41 11.60 -15.24
CA THR A 83 13.17 10.85 -14.23
C THR A 83 13.20 11.60 -12.90
N ASN A 84 13.42 12.90 -12.89
CA ASN A 84 13.38 13.72 -11.66
C ASN A 84 11.97 13.72 -11.03
N VAL A 85 10.93 13.79 -11.83
CA VAL A 85 9.55 13.70 -11.35
C VAL A 85 9.27 12.32 -10.72
N SER A 86 9.80 11.25 -11.28
CA SER A 86 9.74 9.91 -10.68
C SER A 86 10.43 9.85 -9.30
N ASN A 87 11.54 10.56 -9.12
CA ASN A 87 12.21 10.68 -7.82
C ASN A 87 11.37 11.46 -6.79
N ILE A 88 10.60 12.45 -7.23
CA ILE A 88 9.64 13.16 -6.36
C ILE A 88 8.56 12.18 -5.88
N ALA A 89 7.96 11.40 -6.80
CA ALA A 89 6.97 10.38 -6.44
C ALA A 89 7.55 9.38 -5.42
N LYS A 90 8.77 8.89 -5.65
CA LYS A 90 9.50 8.01 -4.74
C LYS A 90 9.65 8.62 -3.34
N SER A 91 9.99 9.91 -3.27
CA SER A 91 10.16 10.62 -1.99
C SER A 91 8.84 10.77 -1.22
N ILE A 92 7.73 11.01 -1.90
CA ILE A 92 6.40 11.08 -1.29
C ILE A 92 5.96 9.71 -0.74
N LEU A 93 6.28 8.64 -1.44
CA LEU A 93 5.96 7.27 -1.02
C LEU A 93 6.75 6.84 0.23
N ALA A 94 7.94 7.37 0.46
CA ALA A 94 8.78 6.97 1.59
C ALA A 94 8.06 7.14 2.95
N PRO A 95 8.29 6.23 3.92
CA PRO A 95 9.14 5.04 3.86
C PRO A 95 8.45 3.82 3.19
N TYR A 96 7.18 3.93 2.81
CA TYR A 96 6.37 2.83 2.30
C TYR A 96 6.37 2.81 0.76
N GLY A 97 6.69 1.65 0.16
CA GLY A 97 6.53 1.45 -1.28
C GLY A 97 7.49 2.24 -2.18
N ASN A 98 8.57 2.81 -1.63
CA ASN A 98 9.54 3.60 -2.39
C ASN A 98 10.55 2.77 -3.19
N THR A 99 10.59 1.46 -2.99
CA THR A 99 11.52 0.54 -3.69
C THR A 99 10.84 -0.30 -4.76
N ASN A 100 9.55 -0.58 -4.58
CA ASN A 100 8.79 -1.49 -5.44
C ASN A 100 7.46 -0.85 -5.84
N TYR A 101 7.52 0.15 -6.73
CA TYR A 101 6.34 0.83 -7.27
C TYR A 101 6.42 0.86 -8.80
N THR A 102 5.27 0.99 -9.44
CA THR A 102 5.17 1.23 -10.89
C THR A 102 4.54 2.59 -11.12
N LEU A 103 5.26 3.46 -11.81
CA LEU A 103 4.79 4.78 -12.20
C LEU A 103 4.76 4.89 -13.72
N LYS A 104 3.63 5.30 -14.28
CA LYS A 104 3.49 5.58 -15.71
C LYS A 104 2.95 6.99 -15.88
N ILE A 105 3.57 7.77 -16.72
CA ILE A 105 3.16 9.14 -17.05
C ILE A 105 2.86 9.18 -18.54
N SER A 106 1.71 9.73 -18.92
CA SER A 106 1.29 9.82 -20.31
C SER A 106 0.73 11.21 -20.62
N GLY A 107 1.15 11.77 -21.74
CA GLY A 107 0.58 12.97 -22.33
C GLY A 107 -0.47 12.57 -23.38
N ILE A 108 -1.70 13.04 -23.20
CA ILE A 108 -2.88 12.64 -23.96
C ILE A 108 -3.52 13.86 -24.61
N ALA A 109 -3.63 13.86 -25.93
CA ALA A 109 -4.41 14.84 -26.66
C ALA A 109 -5.86 14.37 -26.77
N VAL A 110 -6.80 15.21 -26.36
CA VAL A 110 -8.24 14.93 -26.44
C VAL A 110 -8.79 15.45 -27.77
N THR A 111 -9.13 14.54 -28.66
CA THR A 111 -9.64 14.89 -30.00
C THR A 111 -11.15 14.77 -30.08
N ASN A 112 -11.75 13.85 -29.35
CA ASN A 112 -13.17 13.58 -29.30
C ASN A 112 -13.70 13.46 -27.89
N THR A 113 -15.00 13.54 -27.71
CA THR A 113 -15.66 13.33 -26.41
C THR A 113 -15.35 11.93 -25.88
N ASN A 114 -14.78 11.85 -24.68
CA ASN A 114 -14.40 10.63 -23.97
C ASN A 114 -13.25 9.80 -24.58
N GLU A 115 -12.65 10.24 -25.68
CA GLU A 115 -11.49 9.57 -26.27
C GLU A 115 -10.30 10.53 -26.37
N GLY A 116 -9.14 10.06 -25.94
CA GLY A 116 -7.87 10.73 -26.11
C GLY A 116 -6.88 9.86 -26.86
N THR A 117 -5.86 10.51 -27.41
CA THR A 117 -4.76 9.85 -28.10
C THR A 117 -3.46 10.10 -27.35
N ILE A 118 -2.70 9.07 -27.03
CA ILE A 118 -1.42 9.18 -26.37
C ILE A 118 -0.40 9.76 -27.35
N LEU A 119 0.19 10.91 -27.00
CA LEU A 119 1.28 11.50 -27.77
C LEU A 119 2.65 11.03 -27.30
N TRP A 120 2.79 10.77 -26.01
CA TRP A 120 4.00 10.21 -25.41
C TRP A 120 3.67 9.54 -24.09
N SER A 121 4.51 8.60 -23.66
CA SER A 121 4.42 7.94 -22.35
C SER A 121 5.80 7.52 -21.86
N ARG A 122 5.99 7.54 -20.53
CA ARG A 122 7.22 7.08 -19.85
C ARG A 122 6.87 6.42 -18.53
N ASP A 123 7.63 5.39 -18.18
CA ASP A 123 7.61 4.81 -16.84
C ASP A 123 8.82 5.25 -16.00
N GLN A 124 8.87 4.82 -14.73
CA GLN A 124 9.97 5.13 -13.82
C GLN A 124 11.31 4.53 -14.24
N ALA A 125 11.31 3.47 -15.06
CA ALA A 125 12.50 2.83 -15.59
C ALA A 125 12.97 3.48 -16.91
N GLY A 126 12.17 4.42 -17.45
CA GLY A 126 12.48 5.11 -18.69
C GLY A 126 11.99 4.37 -19.94
N ALA A 127 11.16 3.33 -19.82
CA ALA A 127 10.52 2.67 -20.95
C ALA A 127 9.25 3.42 -21.40
N THR A 128 8.73 3.06 -22.57
CA THR A 128 7.52 3.62 -23.17
C THR A 128 6.36 2.62 -22.97
N PRO A 129 5.58 2.73 -21.87
CA PRO A 129 4.56 1.72 -21.54
C PRO A 129 3.38 1.69 -22.51
N TYR A 130 3.15 2.78 -23.23
CA TYR A 130 2.08 2.89 -24.22
C TYR A 130 2.64 3.40 -25.54
N ALA A 131 2.21 2.78 -26.65
CA ALA A 131 2.61 3.24 -27.96
C ALA A 131 1.98 4.60 -28.29
N VAL A 132 2.70 5.43 -29.04
CA VAL A 132 2.18 6.68 -29.59
C VAL A 132 0.97 6.39 -30.46
N ASN A 133 0.00 7.29 -30.47
CA ASN A 133 -1.30 7.18 -31.17
C ASN A 133 -2.24 6.08 -30.61
N THR A 134 -1.93 5.47 -29.46
CA THR A 134 -2.88 4.59 -28.79
C THR A 134 -4.08 5.39 -28.28
N LYS A 135 -5.28 4.93 -28.60
CA LYS A 135 -6.53 5.51 -28.10
C LYS A 135 -6.79 5.06 -26.66
N VAL A 136 -7.21 6.00 -25.83
CA VAL A 136 -7.55 5.76 -24.41
C VAL A 136 -8.86 6.44 -24.07
N SER A 137 -9.65 5.79 -23.22
CA SER A 137 -10.85 6.39 -22.66
C SER A 137 -10.47 7.32 -21.50
N LEU A 138 -11.13 8.47 -21.42
CA LEU A 138 -10.95 9.47 -20.37
C LEU A 138 -12.24 9.62 -19.56
N PRO A 139 -12.14 9.92 -18.26
CA PRO A 139 -13.29 10.33 -17.47
C PRO A 139 -13.92 11.61 -18.10
N ALA A 140 -15.25 11.71 -18.09
CA ALA A 140 -15.99 12.79 -18.76
C ALA A 140 -15.51 14.21 -18.39
N GLN A 141 -15.08 14.41 -17.14
CA GLN A 141 -14.55 15.69 -16.66
C GLN A 141 -13.22 16.11 -17.31
N PHE A 142 -12.50 15.18 -17.94
CA PHE A 142 -11.22 15.41 -18.63
C PHE A 142 -11.34 15.29 -20.16
N ALA A 143 -12.54 15.06 -20.65
CA ALA A 143 -12.81 14.80 -22.06
C ALA A 143 -13.20 16.05 -22.86
N ALA A 144 -12.76 17.25 -22.45
CA ALA A 144 -12.98 18.46 -23.20
C ALA A 144 -12.20 18.42 -24.53
N THR A 145 -12.90 18.54 -25.63
CA THR A 145 -12.31 18.53 -26.97
C THR A 145 -11.25 19.63 -27.13
N ASN A 146 -10.19 19.35 -27.84
CA ASN A 146 -9.02 20.22 -28.04
C ASN A 146 -8.28 20.57 -26.73
N SER A 147 -8.33 19.68 -25.73
CA SER A 147 -7.55 19.81 -24.52
C SER A 147 -6.38 18.81 -24.52
N PHE A 148 -5.42 19.07 -23.62
CA PHE A 148 -4.32 18.16 -23.37
C PHE A 148 -4.33 17.75 -21.89
N VAL A 149 -4.23 16.46 -21.64
CA VAL A 149 -4.35 15.88 -20.30
C VAL A 149 -3.10 15.06 -19.97
N ILE A 150 -2.55 15.27 -18.81
CA ILE A 150 -1.52 14.39 -18.22
C ILE A 150 -2.23 13.33 -17.39
N ARG A 151 -1.94 12.07 -17.68
CA ARG A 151 -2.37 10.91 -16.90
C ARG A 151 -1.16 10.32 -16.18
N THR A 152 -1.26 10.17 -14.89
CA THR A 152 -0.28 9.46 -14.07
C THR A 152 -0.94 8.25 -13.43
N GLU A 153 -0.37 7.08 -13.64
CA GLU A 153 -0.81 5.81 -13.07
C GLU A 153 0.28 5.34 -12.12
N LEU A 154 -0.05 5.25 -10.84
CA LEU A 154 0.87 4.83 -9.79
C LEU A 154 0.31 3.61 -9.08
N THR A 155 1.10 2.55 -9.01
CA THR A 155 0.77 1.31 -8.31
C THR A 155 1.87 1.00 -7.30
N VAL A 156 1.46 0.74 -6.07
CA VAL A 156 2.36 0.36 -4.97
C VAL A 156 1.86 -0.97 -4.40
N PRO A 157 2.63 -2.06 -4.54
CA PRO A 157 2.32 -3.32 -3.88
C PRO A 157 2.52 -3.18 -2.37
N HIS A 158 1.50 -3.53 -1.60
CA HIS A 158 1.51 -3.54 -0.13
C HIS A 158 1.50 -4.99 0.36
N GLU A 159 2.52 -5.38 1.12
CA GLU A 159 2.60 -6.70 1.73
C GLU A 159 1.76 -6.75 2.99
N LEU A 160 0.91 -7.79 3.11
CA LEU A 160 0.08 -8.02 4.28
C LEU A 160 0.89 -8.72 5.37
N LEU A 161 0.86 -8.16 6.59
CA LEU A 161 1.47 -8.75 7.79
C LEU A 161 0.66 -9.96 8.28
N LEU A 162 -0.67 -9.86 8.23
CA LEU A 162 -1.58 -10.92 8.60
C LEU A 162 -1.87 -11.82 7.39
N TYR A 163 -0.89 -12.62 7.02
CA TYR A 163 -1.09 -13.67 6.04
C TYR A 163 -1.52 -14.96 6.74
N ALA A 164 -2.78 -15.39 6.53
CA ALA A 164 -3.26 -16.68 6.97
C ALA A 164 -3.14 -17.71 5.83
N PRO A 165 -2.17 -18.62 5.86
CA PRO A 165 -1.96 -19.60 4.76
C PRO A 165 -3.14 -20.54 4.53
N SER A 166 -4.03 -20.68 5.54
CA SER A 166 -5.22 -21.52 5.49
C SER A 166 -6.43 -20.90 4.78
N LEU A 167 -6.42 -19.57 4.59
CA LEU A 167 -7.42 -18.86 3.82
C LEU A 167 -6.87 -18.70 2.41
N GLN A 168 -6.92 -19.68 1.58
CA GLN A 168 -6.62 -19.69 0.12
C GLN A 168 -6.33 -18.33 -0.56
N ALA A 169 -5.79 -17.36 0.20
CA ALA A 169 -5.38 -16.07 -0.28
C ALA A 169 -4.03 -16.25 -0.98
N THR A 170 -4.08 -16.46 -2.27
CA THR A 170 -2.94 -16.47 -3.19
C THR A 170 -2.18 -15.13 -3.20
N ALA A 171 -2.72 -14.10 -2.57
CA ALA A 171 -2.16 -12.76 -2.56
C ALA A 171 -1.57 -12.42 -1.18
N LYS A 172 -0.25 -12.58 -1.05
CA LYS A 172 0.54 -12.00 0.04
C LYS A 172 0.58 -10.46 -0.05
N THR A 173 0.32 -9.91 -1.23
CA THR A 173 0.41 -8.49 -1.57
C THR A 173 -0.91 -8.00 -2.16
N ILE A 174 -1.27 -6.76 -1.81
CA ILE A 174 -2.39 -6.02 -2.42
C ILE A 174 -1.80 -4.84 -3.18
N ASP A 175 -2.19 -4.68 -4.45
CA ASP A 175 -1.77 -3.55 -5.27
C ASP A 175 -2.65 -2.32 -4.98
N LEU A 176 -2.04 -1.31 -4.39
CA LEU A 176 -2.66 -0.02 -4.13
C LEU A 176 -2.40 0.90 -5.33
N SER A 177 -3.40 1.01 -6.21
CA SER A 177 -3.27 1.75 -7.45
C SER A 177 -4.06 3.05 -7.42
N LYS A 178 -3.49 4.10 -8.02
CA LYS A 178 -4.15 5.38 -8.23
C LYS A 178 -3.82 5.96 -9.59
N THR A 179 -4.86 6.39 -10.31
CA THR A 179 -4.73 7.17 -11.53
C THR A 179 -5.12 8.62 -11.24
N ALA A 180 -4.26 9.55 -11.63
CA ALA A 180 -4.51 10.99 -11.55
C ALA A 180 -4.52 11.59 -12.96
N TYR A 181 -5.40 12.57 -13.17
CA TYR A 181 -5.54 13.30 -14.43
C TYR A 181 -5.44 14.79 -14.12
N PHE A 182 -4.69 15.53 -14.94
CA PHE A 182 -4.60 16.98 -14.86
C PHE A 182 -4.62 17.57 -16.28
N HIS A 183 -5.39 18.63 -16.47
CA HIS A 183 -5.29 19.41 -17.70
C HIS A 183 -3.97 20.15 -17.75
N ALA A 184 -3.32 20.17 -18.92
CA ALA A 184 -2.22 21.07 -19.16
C ALA A 184 -2.66 22.51 -18.88
N ARG A 185 -1.84 23.28 -18.17
CA ARG A 185 -2.16 24.68 -17.83
C ARG A 185 -2.03 25.61 -19.03
N LEU A 186 -1.32 25.20 -20.02
CA LEU A 186 -1.13 25.94 -21.27
C LEU A 186 -2.04 25.37 -22.36
N SER A 187 -2.46 26.22 -23.30
CA SER A 187 -3.34 25.85 -24.40
C SER A 187 -2.69 24.95 -25.44
N GLN A 188 -1.38 24.71 -25.35
CA GLN A 188 -0.63 23.87 -26.27
C GLN A 188 -0.36 22.50 -25.68
N PRO A 189 -0.33 21.44 -26.50
CA PRO A 189 0.11 20.12 -26.06
C PRO A 189 1.54 20.15 -25.52
N ILE A 190 1.75 19.55 -24.35
CA ILE A 190 3.07 19.39 -23.75
C ILE A 190 3.84 18.37 -24.60
N LYS A 191 4.89 18.82 -25.27
CA LYS A 191 5.73 17.96 -26.10
C LYS A 191 6.79 17.27 -25.24
N CYS A 192 7.15 16.05 -25.62
CA CYS A 192 8.37 15.43 -25.13
C CYS A 192 9.42 15.49 -26.23
N SER A 193 10.57 16.12 -25.94
CA SER A 193 11.59 16.37 -26.97
C SER A 193 12.38 15.12 -27.34
N ASP A 194 12.44 14.13 -26.44
CA ASP A 194 13.31 12.96 -26.59
C ASP A 194 12.62 11.63 -26.13
N CYS A 195 11.28 11.64 -25.88
CA CYS A 195 10.53 10.42 -25.63
C CYS A 195 10.38 9.60 -26.92
#